data_c253f7e3ed6ed7958e4af94f4145830d
#
_entry.id   c253f7e3ed6ed7958e4af94f4145830d
#
_cell.length_a   1.000
_cell.length_b   1.000
_cell.length_c   1.000
_cell.angle_alpha   90.00
_cell.angle_beta   90.00
_cell.angle_gamma   90.00
#
_symmetry.space_group_name_H-M   'P 1'
#
loop_
_entity.id
_entity.type
_entity.pdbx_description
1 polymer ?
#
loop_
_entity_poly.entity_id
_entity_poly.type
_entity_poly.pdbx_seq_one_letter_code
_entity_poly.pdbx_strand_id
1 'polypeptide(L)'
;MRPSFVPLRFNLVDPHVHHDIKRTLQTMLEQLEWCQKALCNFLEEKRAKFPRFYFIGDDDLLEILGQAQNPAVIQAHLKKLFQGTTTVRFNKTMTKIQSMVSAAGEVVDLDHAVATSDRVEDWLSAFADEMKSTLASLLASYLLSLTKTGEVNFEMYPSQVMCIGELVQFTDSVEASIGNGFTDLLIKVKSQLAALTNQDLSAMPVVQIKVKALVMDLVHNLGILEHLDSARCCHV
;
A
#
# COMPACT_ATOMS: atom_id res chain seq x y z
N MET A 1 -5.07 -8.68 47.80
CA MET A 1 -5.14 -7.46 48.64
C MET A 1 -5.55 -6.31 47.75
N ARG A 2 -6.72 -5.74 47.95
CA ARG A 2 -7.15 -4.55 47.20
C ARG A 2 -6.50 -3.33 47.86
N PRO A 3 -5.94 -2.37 47.12
CA PRO A 3 -5.46 -1.13 47.72
C PRO A 3 -6.70 -0.36 48.23
N SER A 4 -6.69 -0.06 49.52
CA SER A 4 -7.69 0.79 50.17
C SER A 4 -7.55 2.20 49.63
N PHE A 5 -8.56 2.64 48.91
CA PHE A 5 -8.72 4.04 48.51
C PHE A 5 -8.99 4.87 49.77
N VAL A 6 -8.01 5.62 50.22
CA VAL A 6 -8.22 6.63 51.27
C VAL A 6 -8.75 7.88 50.54
N PRO A 7 -10.01 8.30 50.80
CA PRO A 7 -10.50 9.55 50.22
C PRO A 7 -9.74 10.71 50.88
N LEU A 8 -8.96 11.42 50.12
CA LEU A 8 -8.34 12.68 50.48
C LEU A 8 -9.48 13.72 50.71
N ARG A 9 -10.00 13.81 51.93
CA ARG A 9 -10.84 14.92 52.34
C ARG A 9 -9.95 16.15 52.48
N PHE A 10 -9.82 16.93 51.42
CA PHE A 10 -9.23 18.26 51.53
C PHE A 10 -10.21 19.17 52.26
N ASN A 11 -9.80 19.72 53.40
CA ASN A 11 -10.51 20.82 54.06
C ASN A 11 -10.34 22.06 53.14
N LEU A 12 -11.37 22.34 52.35
CA LEU A 12 -11.41 23.45 51.38
C LEU A 12 -11.42 24.86 52.04
N VAL A 13 -11.26 24.95 53.35
CA VAL A 13 -11.41 26.19 54.12
C VAL A 13 -10.06 26.81 54.53
N ASP A 14 -8.92 26.11 54.35
CA ASP A 14 -7.63 26.66 54.71
C ASP A 14 -6.98 27.40 53.53
N PRO A 15 -6.79 28.73 53.58
CA PRO A 15 -6.24 29.54 52.49
C PRO A 15 -4.80 29.16 52.13
N HIS A 16 -4.01 28.59 53.04
CA HIS A 16 -2.65 28.14 52.80
C HIS A 16 -2.66 26.87 51.95
N VAL A 17 -3.54 25.92 52.23
CA VAL A 17 -3.72 24.68 51.47
C VAL A 17 -4.16 24.99 50.04
N HIS A 18 -5.02 25.96 49.83
CA HIS A 18 -5.47 26.41 48.52
C HIS A 18 -4.34 27.00 47.67
N HIS A 19 -3.45 27.76 48.27
CA HIS A 19 -2.35 28.40 47.55
C HIS A 19 -1.31 27.35 47.12
N ASP A 20 -1.01 26.38 47.99
CA ASP A 20 -0.07 25.29 47.66
C ASP A 20 -0.64 24.35 46.59
N ILE A 21 -1.93 24.00 46.66
CA ILE A 21 -2.60 23.18 45.63
C ILE A 21 -2.58 23.90 44.27
N LYS A 22 -2.95 25.19 44.23
CA LYS A 22 -2.96 25.97 43.00
C LYS A 22 -1.57 26.02 42.36
N ARG A 23 -0.52 26.24 43.14
CA ARG A 23 0.86 26.28 42.68
C ARG A 23 1.30 24.92 42.17
N THR A 24 0.98 23.84 42.90
CA THR A 24 1.31 22.46 42.47
C THR A 24 0.60 22.09 41.19
N LEU A 25 -0.70 22.39 41.05
CA LEU A 25 -1.45 22.12 39.82
C LEU A 25 -0.88 22.90 38.62
N GLN A 26 -0.47 24.14 38.82
CA GLN A 26 0.15 24.93 37.75
C GLN A 26 1.47 24.33 37.29
N THR A 27 2.34 23.91 38.24
CA THR A 27 3.58 23.23 37.89
C THR A 27 3.34 21.90 37.20
N MET A 28 2.33 21.13 37.61
CA MET A 28 1.96 19.87 36.95
C MET A 28 1.43 20.13 35.53
N LEU A 29 0.65 21.18 35.33
CA LEU A 29 0.16 21.58 33.99
C LEU A 29 1.35 21.92 33.07
N GLU A 30 2.26 22.76 33.53
CA GLU A 30 3.46 23.12 32.76
C GLU A 30 4.32 21.89 32.40
N GLN A 31 4.46 20.94 33.34
CA GLN A 31 5.16 19.68 33.07
C GLN A 31 4.44 18.81 32.01
N LEU A 32 3.12 18.73 32.08
CA LEU A 32 2.31 17.98 31.09
C LEU A 32 2.39 18.63 29.70
N GLU A 33 2.30 19.95 29.63
CA GLU A 33 2.46 20.68 28.36
C GLU A 33 3.86 20.46 27.76
N TRP A 34 4.90 20.47 28.59
CA TRP A 34 6.27 20.16 28.14
C TRP A 34 6.38 18.72 27.62
N CYS A 35 5.82 17.73 28.35
CA CYS A 35 5.81 16.35 27.92
C CYS A 35 5.03 16.16 26.60
N GLN A 36 3.87 16.81 26.47
CA GLN A 36 3.10 16.78 25.24
C GLN A 36 3.90 17.34 24.06
N LYS A 37 4.52 18.50 24.24
CA LYS A 37 5.35 19.09 23.19
C LYS A 37 6.54 18.21 22.80
N ALA A 38 7.22 17.61 23.80
CA ALA A 38 8.31 16.68 23.53
C ALA A 38 7.86 15.45 22.76
N LEU A 39 6.68 14.89 23.09
CA LEU A 39 6.08 13.76 22.40
C LEU A 39 5.71 14.13 20.96
N CYS A 40 5.06 15.27 20.74
CA CYS A 40 4.74 15.75 19.39
C CYS A 40 5.99 15.90 18.52
N ASN A 41 7.06 16.50 19.07
CA ASN A 41 8.32 16.65 18.34
C ASN A 41 8.94 15.30 18.00
N PHE A 42 8.90 14.33 18.93
CA PHE A 42 9.38 12.98 18.70
C PHE A 42 8.60 12.27 17.56
N LEU A 43 7.26 12.37 17.56
CA LEU A 43 6.44 11.79 16.52
C LEU A 43 6.69 12.44 15.15
N GLU A 44 6.86 13.77 15.13
CA GLU A 44 7.21 14.50 13.89
C GLU A 44 8.59 14.09 13.35
N GLU A 45 9.57 13.86 14.21
CA GLU A 45 10.87 13.30 13.77
C GLU A 45 10.71 11.93 13.11
N LYS A 46 9.84 11.06 13.66
CA LYS A 46 9.55 9.74 13.08
C LYS A 46 8.82 9.85 11.74
N ARG A 47 7.84 10.77 11.64
CA ARG A 47 7.12 11.07 10.39
C ARG A 47 8.05 11.62 9.31
N ALA A 48 8.98 12.49 9.69
CA ALA A 48 9.97 13.04 8.75
C ALA A 48 10.88 11.95 8.16
N LYS A 49 11.23 10.91 8.95
CA LYS A 49 12.03 9.77 8.48
C LYS A 49 11.25 8.84 7.57
N PHE A 50 9.98 8.56 7.88
CA PHE A 50 9.11 7.73 7.08
C PHE A 50 7.77 8.44 6.84
N PRO A 51 7.62 9.19 5.73
CA PRO A 51 6.47 10.06 5.48
C PRO A 51 5.11 9.35 5.46
N ARG A 52 5.06 8.04 5.22
CA ARG A 52 3.81 7.29 5.28
C ARG A 52 3.20 7.25 6.69
N PHE A 53 3.94 7.56 7.73
CA PHE A 53 3.39 7.73 9.08
C PHE A 53 2.41 8.88 9.22
N TYR A 54 2.36 9.83 8.26
CA TYR A 54 1.31 10.85 8.20
C TYR A 54 -0.08 10.27 7.88
N PHE A 55 -0.18 9.04 7.37
CA PHE A 55 -1.46 8.36 7.12
C PHE A 55 -2.08 7.72 8.36
N ILE A 56 -1.39 7.71 9.49
CA ILE A 56 -1.85 7.13 10.76
C ILE A 56 -1.87 8.18 11.87
N GLY A 57 -2.80 8.02 12.82
CA GLY A 57 -2.90 8.88 13.99
C GLY A 57 -1.74 8.69 14.98
N ASP A 58 -1.66 9.60 15.95
CA ASP A 58 -0.62 9.56 16.99
C ASP A 58 -0.69 8.27 17.82
N ASP A 59 -1.88 7.82 18.17
CA ASP A 59 -2.10 6.61 18.97
C ASP A 59 -1.61 5.35 18.24
N ASP A 60 -1.97 5.20 16.96
CA ASP A 60 -1.50 4.09 16.10
C ASP A 60 0.04 4.14 15.94
N LEU A 61 0.61 5.33 15.78
CA LEU A 61 2.05 5.50 15.63
C LEU A 61 2.79 5.15 16.93
N LEU A 62 2.26 5.58 18.07
CA LEU A 62 2.80 5.22 19.39
C LEU A 62 2.73 3.71 19.63
N GLU A 63 1.64 3.05 19.24
CA GLU A 63 1.51 1.60 19.33
C GLU A 63 2.58 0.88 18.51
N ILE A 64 2.77 1.29 17.25
CA ILE A 64 3.79 0.74 16.35
C ILE A 64 5.21 0.93 16.93
N LEU A 65 5.52 2.13 17.41
CA LEU A 65 6.84 2.45 17.96
C LEU A 65 7.09 1.75 19.29
N GLY A 66 6.08 1.64 20.14
CA GLY A 66 6.15 0.99 21.44
C GLY A 66 6.25 -0.54 21.36
N GLN A 67 5.76 -1.14 20.27
CA GLN A 67 5.77 -2.58 20.05
C GLN A 67 6.53 -2.97 18.77
N ALA A 68 7.62 -2.28 18.51
CA ALA A 68 8.42 -2.43 17.29
C ALA A 68 8.90 -3.87 17.00
N GLN A 69 9.06 -4.69 18.04
CA GLN A 69 9.46 -6.09 17.94
C GLN A 69 8.28 -7.06 17.72
N ASN A 70 7.04 -6.58 17.77
CA ASN A 70 5.86 -7.40 17.59
C ASN A 70 5.32 -7.31 16.15
N PRO A 71 5.58 -8.30 15.28
CA PRO A 71 5.16 -8.27 13.89
C PRO A 71 3.62 -8.20 13.71
N ALA A 72 2.85 -8.73 14.68
CA ALA A 72 1.40 -8.73 14.60
C ALA A 72 0.80 -7.32 14.70
N VAL A 73 1.38 -6.45 15.54
CA VAL A 73 0.96 -5.06 15.69
C VAL A 73 1.21 -4.30 14.39
N ILE A 74 2.41 -4.46 13.83
CA ILE A 74 2.77 -3.78 12.59
C ILE A 74 1.87 -4.25 11.43
N GLN A 75 1.58 -5.55 11.33
CA GLN A 75 0.65 -6.08 10.32
C GLN A 75 -0.75 -5.46 10.41
N ALA A 76 -1.26 -5.19 11.61
CA ALA A 76 -2.57 -4.57 11.78
C ALA A 76 -2.66 -3.17 11.13
N HIS A 77 -1.53 -2.46 11.08
CA HIS A 77 -1.45 -1.11 10.51
C HIS A 77 -0.94 -1.04 9.06
N LEU A 78 -0.42 -2.16 8.50
CA LEU A 78 0.17 -2.18 7.15
C LEU A 78 -0.79 -1.66 6.08
N LYS A 79 -2.06 -2.03 6.12
CA LYS A 79 -3.07 -1.58 5.15
C LYS A 79 -3.32 -0.06 5.17
N LYS A 80 -2.98 0.63 6.28
CA LYS A 80 -3.05 2.09 6.38
C LYS A 80 -1.80 2.74 5.78
N LEU A 81 -0.65 2.06 5.86
CA LEU A 81 0.65 2.54 5.36
C LEU A 81 0.86 2.22 3.88
N PHE A 82 0.31 1.10 3.40
CA PHE A 82 0.49 0.60 2.04
C PHE A 82 -0.86 0.21 1.44
N GLN A 83 -1.32 0.94 0.43
CA GLN A 83 -2.64 0.73 -0.16
C GLN A 83 -2.83 -0.67 -0.78
N GLY A 84 -1.80 -1.21 -1.43
CA GLY A 84 -1.84 -2.51 -2.12
C GLY A 84 -1.49 -3.70 -1.24
N THR A 85 -0.90 -3.49 -0.05
CA THR A 85 -0.40 -4.56 0.81
C THR A 85 -1.19 -4.61 2.12
N THR A 86 -1.87 -5.71 2.35
CA THR A 86 -2.67 -5.91 3.57
C THR A 86 -1.85 -6.60 4.66
N THR A 87 -1.06 -7.60 4.29
CA THR A 87 -0.21 -8.37 5.19
C THR A 87 1.13 -8.70 4.53
N VAL A 88 2.09 -9.12 5.34
CA VAL A 88 3.38 -9.62 4.87
C VAL A 88 3.65 -11.01 5.43
N ARG A 89 4.41 -11.81 4.71
CA ARG A 89 4.88 -13.11 5.18
C ARG A 89 6.31 -12.99 5.68
N PHE A 90 6.52 -13.47 6.90
CA PHE A 90 7.84 -13.53 7.50
C PHE A 90 8.49 -14.90 7.26
N ASN A 91 9.80 -14.94 7.42
CA ASN A 91 10.54 -16.20 7.54
C ASN A 91 10.15 -16.94 8.83
N LYS A 92 10.61 -18.20 8.97
CA LYS A 92 10.31 -19.06 10.13
C LYS A 92 10.75 -18.45 11.47
N THR A 93 11.75 -17.59 11.48
CA THR A 93 12.28 -16.90 12.67
C THR A 93 11.62 -15.54 12.94
N MET A 94 10.67 -15.12 12.11
CA MET A 94 9.98 -13.81 12.22
C MET A 94 10.91 -12.58 12.18
N THR A 95 12.09 -12.73 11.58
CA THR A 95 13.13 -11.68 11.52
C THR A 95 13.27 -11.02 10.16
N LYS A 96 12.68 -11.62 9.11
CA LYS A 96 12.76 -11.10 7.75
C LYS A 96 11.42 -11.23 7.05
N ILE A 97 11.03 -10.19 6.31
CA ILE A 97 9.89 -10.20 5.41
C ILE A 97 10.31 -10.82 4.09
N GLN A 98 9.55 -11.80 3.61
CA GLN A 98 9.83 -12.54 2.37
C GLN A 98 8.85 -12.21 1.26
N SER A 99 7.57 -11.95 1.59
CA SER A 99 6.53 -11.73 0.60
C SER A 99 5.55 -10.67 1.09
N MET A 100 4.92 -9.98 0.16
CA MET A 100 3.78 -9.10 0.38
C MET A 100 2.50 -9.78 -0.09
N VAL A 101 1.39 -9.51 0.60
CA VAL A 101 0.08 -10.11 0.31
C VAL A 101 -0.96 -9.02 0.17
N SER A 102 -1.72 -9.05 -0.92
CA SER A 102 -2.82 -8.11 -1.17
C SER A 102 -4.10 -8.53 -0.43
N ALA A 103 -5.09 -7.61 -0.40
CA ALA A 103 -6.42 -7.90 0.16
C ALA A 103 -7.17 -9.03 -0.61
N ALA A 104 -6.84 -9.23 -1.88
CA ALA A 104 -7.40 -10.29 -2.72
C ALA A 104 -6.72 -11.66 -2.51
N GLY A 105 -5.71 -11.74 -1.63
CA GLY A 105 -4.94 -12.96 -1.38
C GLY A 105 -3.81 -13.21 -2.39
N GLU A 106 -3.52 -12.25 -3.27
CA GLU A 106 -2.39 -12.31 -4.16
C GLU A 106 -1.08 -12.19 -3.38
N VAL A 107 -0.15 -13.09 -3.62
CA VAL A 107 1.15 -13.15 -2.94
C VAL A 107 2.24 -12.81 -3.93
N VAL A 108 3.10 -11.88 -3.55
CA VAL A 108 4.28 -11.48 -4.32
C VAL A 108 5.51 -11.66 -3.46
N ASP A 109 6.40 -12.54 -3.88
CA ASP A 109 7.68 -12.76 -3.21
C ASP A 109 8.63 -11.59 -3.54
N LEU A 110 9.35 -11.11 -2.54
CA LEU A 110 10.34 -10.06 -2.70
C LEU A 110 11.64 -10.64 -3.28
N ASP A 111 12.30 -9.89 -4.17
CA ASP A 111 13.61 -10.30 -4.73
C ASP A 111 14.63 -10.46 -3.60
N HIS A 112 14.59 -9.58 -2.60
CA HIS A 112 15.44 -9.66 -1.42
C HIS A 112 14.61 -9.57 -0.14
N ALA A 113 14.84 -10.50 0.78
CA ALA A 113 14.16 -10.50 2.06
C ALA A 113 14.60 -9.32 2.94
N VAL A 114 13.67 -8.52 3.43
CA VAL A 114 13.91 -7.34 4.25
C VAL A 114 14.00 -7.72 5.72
N ALA A 115 15.13 -7.43 6.37
CA ALA A 115 15.31 -7.68 7.79
C ALA A 115 14.56 -6.64 8.64
N THR A 116 13.86 -7.12 9.66
CA THR A 116 13.22 -6.25 10.66
C THR A 116 14.21 -5.86 11.77
N SER A 117 14.05 -4.67 12.31
CA SER A 117 14.88 -4.13 13.40
C SER A 117 14.01 -3.35 14.38
N ASP A 118 14.61 -2.94 15.51
CA ASP A 118 13.93 -2.10 16.51
C ASP A 118 13.53 -0.72 15.97
N ARG A 119 14.17 -0.27 14.90
CA ARG A 119 13.87 1.00 14.23
C ARG A 119 12.87 0.74 13.10
N VAL A 120 11.59 0.89 13.43
CA VAL A 120 10.48 0.59 12.49
C VAL A 120 10.55 1.45 11.23
N GLU A 121 10.90 2.72 11.37
CA GLU A 121 11.03 3.65 10.25
C GLU A 121 12.07 3.19 9.21
N ASP A 122 13.18 2.61 9.66
CA ASP A 122 14.28 2.21 8.78
C ASP A 122 13.90 0.99 7.94
N TRP A 123 13.36 -0.07 8.57
CA TRP A 123 13.01 -1.27 7.82
C TRP A 123 11.71 -1.12 7.01
N LEU A 124 10.76 -0.26 7.43
CA LEU A 124 9.59 0.07 6.60
C LEU A 124 10.00 0.83 5.33
N SER A 125 11.01 1.71 5.43
CA SER A 125 11.59 2.38 4.26
C SER A 125 12.27 1.37 3.33
N ALA A 126 13.10 0.48 3.88
CA ALA A 126 13.74 -0.59 3.12
C ALA A 126 12.71 -1.51 2.46
N PHE A 127 11.62 -1.84 3.17
CA PHE A 127 10.52 -2.63 2.61
C PHE A 127 9.81 -1.89 1.46
N ALA A 128 9.56 -0.58 1.60
CA ALA A 128 8.94 0.22 0.53
C ALA A 128 9.82 0.28 -0.72
N ASP A 129 11.13 0.37 -0.55
CA ASP A 129 12.08 0.41 -1.67
C ASP A 129 12.24 -0.97 -2.33
N GLU A 130 12.27 -2.04 -1.54
CA GLU A 130 12.29 -3.42 -2.06
C GLU A 130 10.99 -3.75 -2.83
N MET A 131 9.83 -3.32 -2.33
CA MET A 131 8.56 -3.47 -3.07
C MET A 131 8.63 -2.83 -4.46
N LYS A 132 9.17 -1.61 -4.56
CA LYS A 132 9.33 -0.92 -5.86
C LYS A 132 10.30 -1.65 -6.77
N SER A 133 11.44 -2.09 -6.23
CA SER A 133 12.47 -2.83 -6.97
C SER A 133 11.91 -4.14 -7.52
N THR A 134 11.27 -4.95 -6.67
CA THR A 134 10.65 -6.21 -7.05
C THR A 134 9.57 -6.02 -8.14
N LEU A 135 8.68 -5.03 -7.97
CA LEU A 135 7.63 -4.77 -8.97
C LEU A 135 8.21 -4.27 -10.30
N ALA A 136 9.27 -3.46 -10.27
CA ALA A 136 9.96 -3.01 -11.49
C ALA A 136 10.65 -4.18 -12.21
N SER A 137 11.31 -5.08 -11.49
CA SER A 137 11.92 -6.30 -11.99
C SER A 137 10.89 -7.23 -12.65
N LEU A 138 9.75 -7.44 -11.96
CA LEU A 138 8.64 -8.23 -12.48
C LEU A 138 8.02 -7.60 -13.75
N LEU A 139 7.87 -6.28 -13.79
CA LEU A 139 7.36 -5.58 -14.98
C LEU A 139 8.31 -5.73 -16.17
N ALA A 140 9.60 -5.56 -15.95
CA ALA A 140 10.60 -5.77 -17.02
C ALA A 140 10.54 -7.22 -17.55
N SER A 141 10.45 -8.21 -16.65
CA SER A 141 10.30 -9.61 -17.01
C SER A 141 9.00 -9.87 -17.78
N TYR A 142 7.88 -9.27 -17.36
CA TYR A 142 6.59 -9.38 -18.04
C TYR A 142 6.65 -8.83 -19.47
N LEU A 143 7.16 -7.62 -19.66
CA LEU A 143 7.30 -7.00 -20.99
C LEU A 143 8.18 -7.85 -21.92
N LEU A 144 9.26 -8.42 -21.40
CA LEU A 144 10.10 -9.34 -22.16
C LEU A 144 9.38 -10.66 -22.53
N SER A 145 8.52 -11.16 -21.66
CA SER A 145 7.73 -12.37 -21.94
C SER A 145 6.71 -12.11 -23.05
N LEU A 146 6.03 -10.96 -23.01
CA LEU A 146 5.06 -10.56 -24.04
C LEU A 146 5.69 -10.44 -25.42
N THR A 147 6.93 -9.92 -25.52
CA THR A 147 7.65 -9.81 -26.80
C THR A 147 8.10 -11.15 -27.36
N LYS A 148 8.33 -12.16 -26.49
CA LYS A 148 8.85 -13.47 -26.91
C LYS A 148 7.77 -14.49 -27.23
N THR A 149 6.77 -14.62 -26.37
CA THR A 149 5.76 -15.69 -26.43
C THR A 149 4.39 -15.21 -26.86
N GLY A 150 4.09 -13.92 -26.63
CA GLY A 150 2.74 -13.36 -26.86
C GLY A 150 1.67 -13.91 -25.93
N GLU A 151 2.00 -14.85 -25.04
CA GLU A 151 1.07 -15.46 -24.09
C GLU A 151 1.28 -14.89 -22.69
N VAL A 152 0.16 -14.63 -21.99
CA VAL A 152 0.14 -14.10 -20.63
C VAL A 152 -0.06 -15.26 -19.66
N ASN A 153 0.89 -15.45 -18.75
CA ASN A 153 0.72 -16.37 -17.62
C ASN A 153 0.16 -15.60 -16.41
N PHE A 154 -1.15 -15.74 -16.17
CA PHE A 154 -1.88 -15.06 -15.10
C PHE A 154 -1.46 -15.48 -13.68
N GLU A 155 -0.83 -16.64 -13.52
CA GLU A 155 -0.38 -17.10 -12.21
C GLU A 155 0.94 -16.46 -11.80
N MET A 156 1.79 -16.18 -12.77
CA MET A 156 3.19 -15.81 -12.56
C MET A 156 3.38 -14.34 -12.17
N TYR A 157 2.52 -13.45 -12.67
CA TYR A 157 2.68 -12.02 -12.50
C TYR A 157 1.56 -11.40 -11.66
N PRO A 158 1.87 -10.38 -10.83
CA PRO A 158 0.87 -9.63 -10.08
C PRO A 158 -0.08 -8.85 -11.01
N SER A 159 -1.33 -8.67 -10.57
CA SER A 159 -2.35 -7.94 -11.32
C SER A 159 -1.88 -6.55 -11.75
N GLN A 160 -1.25 -5.80 -10.84
CA GLN A 160 -0.72 -4.47 -11.13
C GLN A 160 0.32 -4.49 -12.26
N VAL A 161 1.23 -5.47 -12.27
CA VAL A 161 2.26 -5.62 -13.31
C VAL A 161 1.63 -5.91 -14.66
N MET A 162 0.63 -6.80 -14.69
CA MET A 162 -0.07 -7.13 -15.94
C MET A 162 -0.84 -5.93 -16.51
N CYS A 163 -1.60 -5.20 -15.67
CA CYS A 163 -2.34 -4.01 -16.11
C CYS A 163 -1.39 -2.93 -16.65
N ILE A 164 -0.26 -2.68 -15.98
CA ILE A 164 0.73 -1.71 -16.47
C ILE A 164 1.36 -2.20 -17.79
N GLY A 165 1.71 -3.47 -17.90
CA GLY A 165 2.31 -4.02 -19.12
C GLY A 165 1.36 -3.97 -20.32
N GLU A 166 0.09 -4.29 -20.13
CA GLU A 166 -0.94 -4.15 -21.17
C GLU A 166 -1.15 -2.67 -21.55
N LEU A 167 -1.11 -1.74 -20.59
CA LEU A 167 -1.19 -0.31 -20.87
C LEU A 167 0.00 0.18 -21.72
N VAL A 168 1.21 -0.27 -21.43
CA VAL A 168 2.40 0.04 -22.25
C VAL A 168 2.20 -0.48 -23.68
N GLN A 169 1.83 -1.75 -23.85
CA GLN A 169 1.58 -2.31 -25.18
C GLN A 169 0.47 -1.61 -25.94
N PHE A 170 -0.61 -1.25 -25.25
CA PHE A 170 -1.70 -0.50 -25.83
C PHE A 170 -1.23 0.86 -26.33
N THR A 171 -0.48 1.60 -25.53
CA THR A 171 0.06 2.93 -25.91
C THR A 171 0.96 2.83 -27.11
N ASP A 172 1.91 1.91 -27.12
CA ASP A 172 2.81 1.66 -28.26
C ASP A 172 2.03 1.32 -29.54
N SER A 173 0.97 0.49 -29.39
CA SER A 173 0.12 0.09 -30.52
C SER A 173 -0.70 1.26 -31.07
N VAL A 174 -1.21 2.13 -30.20
CA VAL A 174 -1.93 3.35 -30.60
C VAL A 174 -1.00 4.31 -31.32
N GLU A 175 0.18 4.58 -30.78
CA GLU A 175 1.17 5.47 -31.37
C GLU A 175 1.59 4.97 -32.78
N ALA A 176 1.83 3.68 -32.94
CA ALA A 176 2.15 3.07 -34.21
C ALA A 176 1.00 3.14 -35.25
N SER A 177 -0.25 3.24 -34.77
CA SER A 177 -1.45 3.26 -35.60
C SER A 177 -1.91 4.65 -36.02
N ILE A 178 -1.33 5.74 -35.48
CA ILE A 178 -1.76 7.13 -35.75
C ILE A 178 -1.77 7.45 -37.26
N GLY A 179 -0.80 6.93 -38.02
CA GLY A 179 -0.72 7.14 -39.47
C GLY A 179 -1.68 6.25 -40.32
N ASN A 180 -1.96 5.04 -39.84
CA ASN A 180 -2.60 3.97 -40.63
C ASN A 180 -4.08 3.75 -40.29
N GLY A 181 -4.60 4.31 -39.18
CA GLY A 181 -5.95 4.09 -38.67
C GLY A 181 -6.00 3.02 -37.58
N PHE A 182 -7.10 3.01 -36.84
CA PHE A 182 -7.25 2.20 -35.63
C PHE A 182 -8.09 0.92 -35.85
N THR A 183 -8.57 0.65 -37.07
CA THR A 183 -9.46 -0.47 -37.36
C THR A 183 -8.87 -1.83 -36.98
N ASP A 184 -7.61 -2.10 -37.34
CA ASP A 184 -6.95 -3.36 -37.01
C ASP A 184 -6.73 -3.50 -35.49
N LEU A 185 -6.37 -2.41 -34.83
CA LEU A 185 -6.21 -2.39 -33.38
C LEU A 185 -7.54 -2.61 -32.63
N LEU A 186 -8.64 -2.03 -33.14
CA LEU A 186 -10.00 -2.27 -32.66
C LEU A 186 -10.38 -3.75 -32.74
N ILE A 187 -10.08 -4.41 -33.86
CA ILE A 187 -10.35 -5.83 -34.05
C ILE A 187 -9.51 -6.66 -33.08
N LYS A 188 -8.22 -6.31 -32.91
CA LYS A 188 -7.31 -6.99 -31.97
C LYS A 188 -7.83 -6.89 -30.53
N VAL A 189 -8.16 -5.69 -30.05
CA VAL A 189 -8.64 -5.47 -28.67
C VAL A 189 -9.98 -6.19 -28.42
N LYS A 190 -10.91 -6.16 -29.40
CA LYS A 190 -12.18 -6.92 -29.32
C LYS A 190 -11.94 -8.43 -29.24
N SER A 191 -11.00 -8.95 -30.00
CA SER A 191 -10.61 -10.37 -29.97
C SER A 191 -9.99 -10.77 -28.64
N GLN A 192 -9.09 -9.94 -28.09
CA GLN A 192 -8.51 -10.16 -26.75
C GLN A 192 -9.58 -10.15 -25.66
N LEU A 193 -10.48 -9.18 -25.69
CA LEU A 193 -11.59 -9.09 -24.74
C LEU A 193 -12.49 -10.35 -24.81
N ALA A 194 -12.85 -10.82 -26.01
CA ALA A 194 -13.63 -12.03 -26.17
C ALA A 194 -12.88 -13.28 -25.67
N ALA A 195 -11.60 -13.37 -25.92
CA ALA A 195 -10.76 -14.49 -25.42
C ALA A 195 -10.73 -14.55 -23.89
N LEU A 196 -10.57 -13.39 -23.22
CA LEU A 196 -10.53 -13.33 -21.75
C LEU A 196 -11.88 -13.60 -21.10
N THR A 197 -12.97 -13.12 -21.71
CA THR A 197 -14.33 -13.31 -21.16
C THR A 197 -14.85 -14.74 -21.33
N ASN A 198 -14.33 -15.51 -22.27
CA ASN A 198 -14.72 -16.90 -22.50
C ASN A 198 -13.93 -17.92 -21.66
N GLN A 199 -12.95 -17.50 -20.86
CA GLN A 199 -12.20 -18.39 -19.99
C GLN A 199 -13.00 -18.78 -18.75
N ASP A 200 -13.08 -20.09 -18.47
CA ASP A 200 -13.63 -20.57 -17.18
C ASP A 200 -12.55 -20.55 -16.11
N LEU A 201 -12.63 -19.57 -15.23
CA LEU A 201 -11.69 -19.34 -14.13
C LEU A 201 -12.34 -19.59 -12.76
N SER A 202 -13.47 -20.29 -12.71
CA SER A 202 -14.23 -20.53 -11.46
C SER A 202 -13.41 -21.26 -10.38
N ALA A 203 -12.44 -22.09 -10.77
CA ALA A 203 -11.56 -22.81 -9.86
C ALA A 203 -10.39 -21.97 -9.30
N MET A 204 -10.14 -20.76 -9.85
CA MET A 204 -8.97 -19.93 -9.53
C MET A 204 -9.39 -18.50 -9.14
N PRO A 205 -9.85 -18.26 -7.91
CA PRO A 205 -10.45 -16.97 -7.53
C PRO A 205 -9.47 -15.77 -7.66
N VAL A 206 -8.19 -15.96 -7.37
CA VAL A 206 -7.18 -14.93 -7.51
C VAL A 206 -6.94 -14.58 -8.98
N VAL A 207 -6.84 -15.57 -9.86
CA VAL A 207 -6.69 -15.38 -11.31
C VAL A 207 -7.93 -14.71 -11.88
N GLN A 208 -9.11 -15.07 -11.42
CA GLN A 208 -10.38 -14.46 -11.83
C GLN A 208 -10.40 -12.95 -11.55
N ILE A 209 -9.87 -12.51 -10.37
CA ILE A 209 -9.78 -11.08 -10.04
C ILE A 209 -8.80 -10.37 -10.98
N LYS A 210 -7.66 -10.99 -11.29
CA LYS A 210 -6.67 -10.45 -12.23
C LYS A 210 -7.28 -10.26 -13.63
N VAL A 211 -7.95 -11.28 -14.14
CA VAL A 211 -8.59 -11.23 -15.45
C VAL A 211 -9.71 -10.20 -15.48
N LYS A 212 -10.50 -10.06 -14.41
CA LYS A 212 -11.52 -8.99 -14.33
C LYS A 212 -10.90 -7.59 -14.42
N ALA A 213 -9.75 -7.36 -13.79
CA ALA A 213 -9.04 -6.08 -13.89
C ALA A 213 -8.61 -5.80 -15.33
N LEU A 214 -7.98 -6.78 -15.99
CA LEU A 214 -7.59 -6.66 -17.40
C LEU A 214 -8.78 -6.43 -18.35
N VAL A 215 -9.91 -7.12 -18.12
CA VAL A 215 -11.14 -6.92 -18.89
C VAL A 215 -11.65 -5.48 -18.75
N MET A 216 -11.59 -4.91 -17.54
CA MET A 216 -11.99 -3.51 -17.32
C MET A 216 -11.07 -2.54 -18.07
N ASP A 217 -9.76 -2.76 -18.05
CA ASP A 217 -8.79 -1.94 -18.78
C ASP A 217 -9.01 -2.05 -20.31
N LEU A 218 -9.23 -3.26 -20.82
CA LEU A 218 -9.53 -3.47 -22.26
C LEU A 218 -10.82 -2.80 -22.72
N VAL A 219 -11.87 -2.83 -21.89
CA VAL A 219 -13.13 -2.12 -22.19
C VAL A 219 -12.89 -0.61 -22.22
N HIS A 220 -12.11 -0.07 -21.29
CA HIS A 220 -11.74 1.34 -21.30
C HIS A 220 -10.91 1.70 -22.53
N ASN A 221 -9.92 0.90 -22.87
CA ASN A 221 -9.07 1.07 -24.05
C ASN A 221 -9.87 1.01 -25.36
N LEU A 222 -10.87 0.13 -25.43
CA LEU A 222 -11.79 0.05 -26.55
C LEU A 222 -12.57 1.35 -26.74
N GLY A 223 -13.10 1.93 -25.66
CA GLY A 223 -13.78 3.23 -25.69
C GLY A 223 -12.87 4.36 -26.18
N ILE A 224 -11.60 4.39 -25.75
CA ILE A 224 -10.60 5.36 -26.24
C ILE A 224 -10.41 5.21 -27.75
N LEU A 225 -10.21 3.99 -28.24
CA LEU A 225 -10.01 3.72 -29.67
C LEU A 225 -11.21 4.13 -30.51
N GLU A 226 -12.43 3.84 -30.06
CA GLU A 226 -13.65 4.24 -30.76
C GLU A 226 -13.80 5.77 -30.87
N HIS A 227 -13.39 6.49 -29.80
CA HIS A 227 -13.35 7.95 -29.84
C HIS A 227 -12.28 8.49 -30.79
N LEU A 228 -11.07 7.92 -30.79
CA LEU A 228 -9.99 8.33 -31.68
C LEU A 228 -10.33 8.07 -33.15
N ASP A 229 -10.94 6.92 -33.45
CA ASP A 229 -11.36 6.57 -34.82
C ASP A 229 -12.47 7.50 -35.32
N SER A 230 -13.47 7.80 -34.48
CA SER A 230 -14.52 8.75 -34.76
C SER A 230 -14.01 10.18 -35.01
N ALA A 231 -13.08 10.65 -34.19
CA ALA A 231 -12.47 11.98 -34.32
C ALA A 231 -11.67 12.12 -35.61
N ARG A 232 -11.02 11.06 -36.07
CA ARG A 232 -10.30 11.02 -37.33
C ARG A 232 -11.24 11.11 -38.53
N CYS A 233 -12.37 10.44 -38.49
CA CYS A 233 -13.38 10.49 -39.56
C CYS A 233 -14.02 11.89 -39.74
N CYS A 234 -13.97 12.74 -38.68
CA CYS A 234 -14.51 14.11 -38.75
C CYS A 234 -13.52 15.13 -39.37
N HIS A 235 -12.28 14.77 -39.60
CA HIS A 235 -11.25 15.64 -40.15
C HIS A 235 -10.81 15.27 -41.58
N VAL A 236 -11.49 14.35 -42.24
CA VAL A 236 -11.35 14.01 -43.66
C VAL A 236 -12.59 14.52 -44.41
#